data_ab3469cc10c608c14637bfbc44570ec5
#
_entry.id   ab3469cc10c608c14637bfbc44570ec5
#
_cell.length_a   1.000
_cell.length_b   1.000
_cell.length_c   1.000
_cell.angle_alpha   90.00
_cell.angle_beta   90.00
_cell.angle_gamma   90.00
#
_symmetry.space_group_name_H-M   'P 1'
#
loop_
_entity.id
_entity.type
_entity.pdbx_description
1 polymer ?
#
loop_
_entity_poly.entity_id
_entity_poly.type
_entity_poly.pdbx_seq_one_letter_code
_entity_poly.pdbx_strand_id
1 'polypeptide(L)'
;MSTDLCIADAVRSFYYHRHHFLSFFMNYRLKDLQERVNKLIEQQGEDAECAAWIYTKNDCHLKDEDGEIDYDNNVEDPEVIERIFDEVGNIDYIYTAIQECVDEVTEEQLMLQQQELV
;
A
#
# COMPACT_ATOMS: atom_id res chain seq x y z
N MET A 1 15.36 6.54 -5.23
CA MET A 1 14.84 6.65 -5.62
C MET A 1 14.43 6.98 -6.01
N SER A 2 14.87 6.85 -5.57
CA SER A 2 14.29 7.12 -6.09
C SER A 2 13.83 7.33 -6.22
N THR A 3 13.81 6.69 -5.99
CA THR A 3 13.29 6.97 -6.33
C THR A 3 12.83 7.18 -6.31
N ASP A 4 13.18 6.62 -6.03
CA ASP A 4 12.57 6.98 -6.24
C ASP A 4 12.21 7.28 -5.87
N LEU A 5 12.31 6.92 -5.54
CA LEU A 5 11.87 7.30 -5.44
C LEU A 5 11.58 7.25 -5.39
N CYS A 6 11.81 6.77 -4.97
CA CYS A 6 11.40 6.86 -5.11
C CYS A 6 11.11 6.86 -4.85
N ILE A 7 11.35 6.26 -4.49
CA ILE A 7 10.96 6.41 -4.56
C ILE A 7 10.94 6.77 -4.14
N ALA A 8 11.14 6.43 -3.55
CA ALA A 8 10.98 6.86 -3.54
C ALA A 8 11.23 7.60 -3.79
N ASP A 9 11.54 7.60 -3.70
CA ASP A 9 11.54 8.40 -4.23
C ASP A 9 11.36 8.66 -4.45
N ALA A 10 11.55 8.27 -4.31
CA ALA A 10 11.17 8.61 -4.61
C ALA A 10 10.85 8.40 -3.95
N VAL A 11 10.84 7.97 -3.27
CA VAL A 11 10.33 7.89 -2.74
C VAL A 11 10.51 8.31 -2.01
N ARG A 12 10.76 8.37 -1.49
CA ARG A 12 10.77 8.96 -1.02
C ARG A 12 10.95 9.90 -1.17
N SER A 13 11.02 10.27 -1.27
CA SER A 13 10.92 11.12 -1.48
C SER A 13 10.42 11.56 -1.39
N PHE A 14 10.29 11.24 -1.12
CA PHE A 14 9.54 11.53 -1.08
C PHE A 14 8.99 11.50 -0.09
N TYR A 15 8.94 11.81 0.66
CA TYR A 15 8.40 11.34 1.69
C TYR A 15 8.07 12.35 2.57
N TYR A 16 8.29 13.31 2.63
CA TYR A 16 7.95 14.24 3.18
C TYR A 16 7.27 15.20 2.60
N HIS A 17 7.28 15.68 1.93
CA HIS A 17 6.36 16.38 1.24
C HIS A 17 5.48 15.46 0.67
N ARG A 18 5.53 14.37 1.09
CA ARG A 18 4.82 13.37 0.47
C ARG A 18 3.44 13.21 0.95
N HIS A 19 3.03 13.80 2.01
CA HIS A 19 1.68 13.61 2.47
C HIS A 19 0.65 14.18 1.53
N HIS A 20 0.94 15.30 0.90
CA HIS A 20 0.01 15.85 -0.06
C HIS A 20 -0.09 14.98 -1.26
N PHE A 21 1.02 14.44 -1.69
CA PHE A 21 1.01 13.53 -2.80
C PHE A 21 0.22 12.30 -2.53
N LEU A 22 0.38 11.73 -1.35
CA LEU A 22 -0.29 10.50 -1.01
C LEU A 22 -1.79 10.69 -1.04
N SER A 23 -2.26 11.78 -0.45
CA SER A 23 -3.68 12.07 -0.48
C SER A 23 -4.19 12.17 -1.90
N PHE A 24 -3.40 12.80 -2.77
CA PHE A 24 -3.76 12.97 -4.15
C PHE A 24 -3.82 11.64 -4.89
N PHE A 25 -2.93 10.70 -4.55
CA PHE A 25 -2.86 9.42 -5.25
C PHE A 25 -3.78 8.37 -4.68
N MET A 26 -4.50 8.66 -3.64
CA MET A 26 -5.22 7.63 -2.91
C MET A 26 -6.59 7.33 -3.44
N ASN A 27 -7.13 8.14 -4.32
CA ASN A 27 -8.40 7.85 -4.93
C ASN A 27 -8.23 7.06 -6.20
N TYR A 28 -7.72 5.86 -6.06
CA TYR A 28 -7.52 4.99 -7.20
C TYR A 28 -8.82 4.38 -7.67
N ARG A 29 -8.97 4.32 -8.97
CA ARG A 29 -9.95 3.45 -9.59
C ARG A 29 -9.22 2.24 -10.12
N LEU A 30 -9.97 1.18 -10.37
CA LEU A 30 -9.32 -0.04 -10.86
C LEU A 30 -8.54 0.19 -12.15
N LYS A 31 -9.02 1.07 -13.01
CA LYS A 31 -8.28 1.38 -14.24
C LYS A 31 -6.97 2.09 -13.94
N ASP A 32 -6.93 2.91 -12.90
CA ASP A 32 -5.70 3.60 -12.52
C ASP A 32 -4.70 2.61 -11.95
N LEU A 33 -5.18 1.64 -11.21
CA LEU A 33 -4.34 0.59 -10.68
C LEU A 33 -3.75 -0.23 -11.83
N GLN A 34 -4.55 -0.54 -12.83
CA GLN A 34 -4.07 -1.27 -13.98
C GLN A 34 -2.96 -0.54 -14.69
N GLU A 35 -3.13 0.77 -14.90
CA GLU A 35 -2.10 1.59 -15.53
C GLU A 35 -0.82 1.58 -14.70
N ARG A 36 -0.97 1.69 -13.39
CA ARG A 36 0.17 1.69 -12.50
C ARG A 36 0.94 0.38 -12.60
N VAL A 37 0.23 -0.73 -12.60
CA VAL A 37 0.86 -2.04 -12.73
C VAL A 37 1.60 -2.15 -14.05
N ASN A 38 0.98 -1.67 -15.14
CA ASN A 38 1.63 -1.72 -16.45
C ASN A 38 2.92 -0.95 -16.47
N LYS A 39 2.94 0.22 -15.85
CA LYS A 39 4.16 1.02 -15.79
C LYS A 39 5.25 0.33 -14.97
N LEU A 40 4.86 -0.30 -13.89
CA LEU A 40 5.82 -1.02 -13.06
C LEU A 40 6.43 -2.19 -13.83
N ILE A 41 5.62 -2.87 -14.63
CA ILE A 41 6.11 -3.96 -15.46
C ILE A 41 7.12 -3.44 -16.47
N GLU A 42 6.85 -2.27 -17.07
CA GLU A 42 7.78 -1.68 -18.01
C GLU A 42 9.10 -1.33 -17.37
N GLN A 43 9.05 -0.86 -16.13
CA GLN A 43 10.25 -0.41 -15.44
C GLN A 43 11.05 -1.54 -14.83
N GLN A 44 10.37 -2.55 -14.33
CA GLN A 44 11.00 -3.59 -13.52
C GLN A 44 10.94 -4.99 -14.13
N GLY A 45 10.07 -5.19 -15.12
CA GLY A 45 9.88 -6.50 -15.71
C GLY A 45 8.69 -7.22 -15.11
N GLU A 46 8.10 -8.12 -15.87
CA GLU A 46 6.89 -8.78 -15.43
C GLU A 46 7.16 -9.83 -14.35
N ASP A 47 8.41 -10.23 -14.20
CA ASP A 47 8.78 -11.22 -13.19
C ASP A 47 9.31 -10.58 -11.92
N ALA A 48 9.27 -9.25 -11.82
CA ALA A 48 9.72 -8.55 -10.63
C ALA A 48 8.81 -8.89 -9.45
N GLU A 49 9.42 -9.10 -8.30
CA GLU A 49 8.67 -9.45 -7.10
C GLU A 49 7.94 -8.23 -6.55
N CYS A 50 6.80 -8.47 -5.97
CA CYS A 50 6.01 -7.41 -5.36
C CYS A 50 5.10 -8.00 -4.29
N ALA A 51 4.50 -7.11 -3.52
CA ALA A 51 3.45 -7.48 -2.59
C ALA A 51 2.30 -6.49 -2.80
N ALA A 52 1.08 -6.99 -2.75
CA ALA A 52 -0.07 -6.15 -3.03
C ALA A 52 -1.28 -6.59 -2.22
N TRP A 53 -2.01 -5.62 -1.75
CA TRP A 53 -3.28 -5.83 -1.08
C TRP A 53 -4.29 -4.96 -1.82
N ILE A 54 -5.30 -5.58 -2.41
CA ILE A 54 -6.29 -4.86 -3.20
C ILE A 54 -7.61 -4.88 -2.45
N TYR A 55 -8.06 -3.70 -2.08
CA TYR A 55 -9.29 -3.51 -1.35
C TYR A 55 -10.29 -2.77 -2.24
N THR A 56 -11.47 -3.35 -2.45
CA THR A 56 -12.45 -2.76 -3.34
C THR A 56 -13.77 -2.56 -2.60
N LYS A 57 -14.75 -1.98 -3.30
CA LYS A 57 -16.05 -1.74 -2.67
C LYS A 57 -16.72 -3.03 -2.22
N ASN A 58 -16.35 -4.14 -2.83
CA ASN A 58 -16.92 -5.43 -2.43
C ASN A 58 -16.40 -5.89 -1.07
N ASP A 59 -15.35 -5.24 -0.57
CA ASP A 59 -14.78 -5.58 0.73
C ASP A 59 -15.30 -4.66 1.84
N CYS A 60 -16.13 -3.69 1.51
CA CYS A 60 -16.66 -2.75 2.50
C CYS A 60 -17.92 -3.32 3.13
N HIS A 61 -17.71 -4.20 4.11
CA HIS A 61 -18.80 -4.88 4.79
C HIS A 61 -19.29 -4.10 6.00
N LEU A 62 -20.59 -4.22 6.26
CA LEU A 62 -21.18 -3.69 7.48
C LEU A 62 -20.97 -4.69 8.60
N LYS A 63 -21.25 -4.27 9.82
CA LYS A 63 -21.20 -5.16 10.97
C LYS A 63 -22.60 -5.55 11.39
N ASP A 64 -22.71 -6.73 11.97
CA ASP A 64 -24.00 -7.20 12.47
C ASP A 64 -24.24 -6.67 13.89
N GLU A 65 -25.32 -7.13 14.52
CA GLU A 65 -25.71 -6.65 15.85
C GLU A 65 -24.65 -6.95 16.90
N ASP A 66 -23.89 -8.01 16.69
CA ASP A 66 -22.87 -8.43 17.63
C ASP A 66 -21.53 -7.74 17.40
N GLY A 67 -21.46 -6.86 16.41
CA GLY A 67 -20.23 -6.16 16.10
C GLY A 67 -19.29 -6.94 15.23
N GLU A 68 -19.72 -8.04 14.64
CA GLU A 68 -18.90 -8.85 13.79
C GLU A 68 -19.18 -8.52 12.31
N ILE A 69 -18.20 -8.80 11.47
CA ILE A 69 -18.33 -8.47 10.06
C ILE A 69 -19.43 -9.31 9.42
N ASP A 70 -20.36 -8.64 8.77
CA ASP A 70 -21.46 -9.29 8.06
C ASP A 70 -21.10 -9.35 6.58
N TYR A 71 -20.62 -10.49 6.13
CA TYR A 71 -20.14 -10.63 4.76
C TYR A 71 -21.26 -10.61 3.72
N ASP A 72 -22.50 -10.69 4.16
CA ASP A 72 -23.64 -10.64 3.25
C ASP A 72 -24.17 -9.23 3.04
N ASN A 73 -23.70 -8.25 3.83
CA ASN A 73 -24.18 -6.89 3.75
C ASN A 73 -23.03 -5.92 3.54
N ASN A 74 -23.03 -5.26 2.41
CA ASN A 74 -21.99 -4.30 2.06
C ASN A 74 -22.54 -2.88 2.13
N VAL A 75 -21.61 -1.93 2.27
CA VAL A 75 -21.95 -0.54 2.10
C VAL A 75 -22.28 -0.34 0.63
N GLU A 76 -23.44 0.27 0.36
CA GLU A 76 -23.91 0.43 -1.02
C GLU A 76 -23.99 1.88 -1.48
N ASP A 77 -24.08 2.82 -0.54
CA ASP A 77 -24.19 4.23 -0.89
C ASP A 77 -22.88 4.71 -1.54
N PRO A 78 -22.93 5.17 -2.79
CA PRO A 78 -21.72 5.60 -3.49
C PRO A 78 -20.98 6.73 -2.79
N GLU A 79 -21.70 7.63 -2.13
CA GLU A 79 -21.04 8.72 -1.43
C GLU A 79 -20.29 8.24 -0.21
N VAL A 80 -20.85 7.25 0.48
CA VAL A 80 -20.18 6.68 1.63
C VAL A 80 -18.93 5.91 1.18
N ILE A 81 -19.07 5.16 0.10
CA ILE A 81 -17.94 4.41 -0.44
C ILE A 81 -16.80 5.36 -0.84
N GLU A 82 -17.14 6.45 -1.50
CA GLU A 82 -16.14 7.43 -1.90
C GLU A 82 -15.41 7.97 -0.68
N ARG A 83 -16.16 8.25 0.37
CA ARG A 83 -15.57 8.78 1.59
C ARG A 83 -14.70 7.75 2.29
N ILE A 84 -15.12 6.49 2.27
CA ILE A 84 -14.32 5.42 2.86
C ILE A 84 -12.95 5.35 2.18
N PHE A 85 -12.93 5.38 0.85
CA PHE A 85 -11.67 5.27 0.14
C PHE A 85 -10.81 6.51 0.30
N ASP A 86 -11.43 7.67 0.48
CA ASP A 86 -10.70 8.87 0.82
C ASP A 86 -9.97 8.70 2.14
N GLU A 87 -10.68 8.20 3.15
CA GLU A 87 -10.11 8.02 4.47
C GLU A 87 -9.06 6.91 4.48
N VAL A 88 -9.36 5.80 3.81
CA VAL A 88 -8.40 4.69 3.70
C VAL A 88 -7.12 5.16 3.04
N GLY A 89 -7.25 6.02 2.04
CA GLY A 89 -6.10 6.56 1.34
C GLY A 89 -5.20 7.40 2.21
N ASN A 90 -5.70 7.87 3.34
CA ASN A 90 -4.91 8.69 4.26
C ASN A 90 -4.29 7.89 5.40
N ILE A 91 -4.45 6.57 5.40
CA ILE A 91 -3.84 5.72 6.41
C ILE A 91 -2.38 5.50 6.04
N ASP A 92 -1.47 6.03 6.84
CA ASP A 92 -0.05 5.93 6.51
C ASP A 92 0.72 4.94 7.38
N TYR A 93 0.12 4.46 8.48
CA TYR A 93 0.83 3.51 9.32
C TYR A 93 1.08 2.17 8.60
N ILE A 94 0.39 1.93 7.48
CA ILE A 94 0.61 0.73 6.69
C ILE A 94 2.04 0.71 6.17
N TYR A 95 2.52 1.86 5.70
CA TYR A 95 3.89 1.97 5.20
C TYR A 95 4.90 1.82 6.32
N THR A 96 4.56 2.29 7.50
CA THR A 96 5.42 2.11 8.66
C THR A 96 5.58 0.63 8.99
N ALA A 97 4.47 -0.10 8.97
CA ALA A 97 4.51 -1.53 9.25
C ALA A 97 5.35 -2.29 8.22
N ILE A 98 5.20 -1.91 6.97
CA ILE A 98 5.98 -2.53 5.89
C ILE A 98 7.46 -2.22 6.08
N GLN A 99 7.79 -0.97 6.40
CA GLN A 99 9.18 -0.57 6.59
C GLN A 99 9.81 -1.30 7.77
N GLU A 100 9.04 -1.48 8.83
CA GLU A 100 9.53 -2.23 9.98
C GLU A 100 9.88 -3.66 9.59
N CYS A 101 9.08 -4.26 8.73
CA CYS A 101 9.37 -5.60 8.24
C CYS A 101 10.65 -5.61 7.41
N VAL A 102 10.81 -4.63 6.53
CA VAL A 102 12.02 -4.52 5.72
C VAL A 102 13.24 -4.39 6.60
N ASP A 103 13.17 -3.52 7.60
CA ASP A 103 14.30 -3.28 8.50
C ASP A 103 14.67 -4.52 9.29
N GLU A 104 13.64 -5.22 9.77
CA GLU A 104 13.86 -6.42 10.58
C GLU A 104 14.56 -7.50 9.78
N VAL A 105 14.09 -7.76 8.58
CA VAL A 105 14.69 -8.80 7.74
C VAL A 105 16.09 -8.39 7.32
N THR A 106 16.28 -7.13 7.01
CA THR A 106 17.59 -6.63 6.60
C THR A 106 18.61 -6.77 7.72
N GLU A 107 18.23 -6.40 8.94
CA GLU A 107 19.12 -6.52 10.08
C GLU A 107 19.46 -7.98 10.37
N GLU A 108 18.47 -8.84 10.27
CA GLU A 108 18.67 -10.25 10.49
C GLU A 108 19.69 -10.81 9.49
N GLN A 109 19.54 -10.42 8.24
CA GLN A 109 20.43 -10.89 7.20
C GLN A 109 21.86 -10.39 7.43
N LEU A 110 22.02 -9.16 7.86
CA LEU A 110 23.33 -8.61 8.16
C LEU A 110 24.00 -9.36 9.30
N MET A 111 23.22 -9.70 10.32
CA MET A 111 23.76 -10.45 11.45
C MET A 111 24.24 -11.83 11.02
N LEU A 112 23.48 -12.49 10.15
CA LEU A 112 23.87 -13.80 9.64
C LEU A 112 25.17 -13.72 8.84
N GLN A 113 25.33 -12.68 8.04
CA GLN A 113 26.55 -12.48 7.28
C GLN A 113 27.74 -12.25 8.18
N GLN A 114 27.59 -11.55 9.26
CA GLN A 114 28.67 -11.31 10.20
C GLN A 114 29.07 -12.60 10.87
N GLN A 115 28.13 -13.47 11.19
CA GLN A 115 28.43 -14.75 11.78
C GLN A 115 29.24 -15.65 10.83
N GLU A 116 28.93 -15.55 9.54
CA GLU A 116 29.66 -16.34 8.55
C GLU A 116 31.13 -15.90 8.41
N LEU A 117 31.38 -14.63 8.68
CA LEU A 117 32.73 -14.09 8.56
C LEU A 117 33.64 -14.49 9.74
N VAL A 118 33.04 -14.92 10.83
CA VAL A 118 33.76 -15.35 11.99
C VAL A 118 34.11 -16.84 11.91
#